data_b9be1268d553e4da98cfde49175c41fc
#
_entry.id   b9be1268d553e4da98cfde49175c41fc
#
_cell.length_a   1.000
_cell.length_b   1.000
_cell.length_c   1.000
_cell.angle_alpha   90.00
_cell.angle_beta   90.00
_cell.angle_gamma   90.00
#
_symmetry.space_group_name_H-M   'P 1'
#
loop_
_entity.id
_entity.type
_entity.pdbx_description
1 polymer ?
#
loop_
_entity_poly.entity_id
_entity_poly.type
_entity_poly.pdbx_seq_one_letter_code
_entity_poly.pdbx_strand_id
1 'polypeptide(L)'
;MSIAKAEFDGIERIYDANYPSRGKRGAYVYKIPCACCGKTITKLHYREDIAQICDYCKLKIKNKKAELQKELLETKSRREKQFDKAVNEIKKQVDNFNEYEKAINIANKRAEKYGSIPEAMTAIELLKLGYSIIPQQKIGKYKVDFAIPKQKIIIEIDGSLYHKEAYKSEREAVIQLSLGFEWHIIHIPAELIAKNITKLNEVIQHFSTVAFCNGAF
;
A
#
# COMPACT_ATOMS: atom_id res chain seq x y z
N MET A 1 -15.75 -3.38 -59.06
CA MET A 1 -14.90 -2.58 -58.15
C MET A 1 -14.44 -3.50 -57.02
N SER A 2 -13.17 -3.90 -57.02
CA SER A 2 -12.63 -4.81 -56.01
C SER A 2 -12.46 -4.08 -54.67
N ILE A 3 -13.09 -4.61 -53.66
CA ILE A 3 -12.91 -4.16 -52.27
C ILE A 3 -11.52 -4.64 -51.86
N ALA A 4 -10.59 -3.71 -51.72
CA ALA A 4 -9.30 -4.02 -51.12
C ALA A 4 -9.53 -4.33 -49.62
N LYS A 5 -9.59 -5.62 -49.27
CA LYS A 5 -9.49 -6.09 -47.88
C LYS A 5 -8.05 -5.86 -47.44
N ALA A 6 -7.84 -4.84 -46.65
CA ALA A 6 -6.63 -4.78 -45.83
C ALA A 6 -6.89 -5.62 -44.58
N GLU A 7 -6.48 -6.87 -44.59
CA GLU A 7 -6.45 -7.73 -43.40
C GLU A 7 -5.20 -7.34 -42.61
N PHE A 8 -5.41 -6.59 -41.52
CA PHE A 8 -4.44 -6.42 -40.44
C PHE A 8 -4.92 -7.25 -39.27
N ASP A 9 -4.25 -8.33 -38.93
CA ASP A 9 -4.39 -9.14 -37.69
C ASP A 9 -5.82 -9.23 -37.10
N GLY A 10 -6.78 -9.71 -37.90
CA GLY A 10 -8.18 -9.87 -37.48
C GLY A 10 -9.01 -8.58 -37.43
N ILE A 11 -8.50 -7.46 -37.96
CA ILE A 11 -9.22 -6.19 -38.09
C ILE A 11 -9.78 -6.05 -39.47
N GLU A 12 -11.10 -6.02 -39.60
CA GLU A 12 -11.81 -5.89 -40.86
C GLU A 12 -12.14 -4.42 -41.15
N ARG A 13 -11.75 -3.92 -42.31
CA ARG A 13 -12.18 -2.63 -42.84
C ARG A 13 -13.29 -2.85 -43.84
N ILE A 14 -14.49 -2.37 -43.55
CA ILE A 14 -15.68 -2.54 -44.38
C ILE A 14 -16.33 -1.19 -44.72
N TYR A 15 -17.07 -1.14 -45.81
CA TYR A 15 -17.95 -0.01 -46.10
C TYR A 15 -19.29 -0.22 -45.38
N ASP A 16 -19.64 0.69 -44.44
CA ASP A 16 -20.92 0.70 -43.76
C ASP A 16 -21.79 1.84 -44.32
N ALA A 17 -22.81 1.47 -45.10
CA ALA A 17 -23.73 2.42 -45.71
C ALA A 17 -24.57 3.21 -44.72
N ASN A 18 -24.74 2.69 -43.50
CA ASN A 18 -25.55 3.30 -42.43
C ASN A 18 -24.72 4.09 -41.43
N TYR A 19 -23.39 4.08 -41.52
CA TYR A 19 -22.53 4.78 -40.59
C TYR A 19 -22.73 6.31 -40.73
N PRO A 20 -23.09 7.02 -39.62
CA PRO A 20 -23.33 8.46 -39.67
C PRO A 20 -21.98 9.19 -39.86
N SER A 21 -21.69 9.63 -41.07
CA SER A 21 -20.54 10.48 -41.34
C SER A 21 -21.02 11.90 -41.69
N ARG A 22 -20.21 12.92 -41.38
CA ARG A 22 -20.54 14.33 -41.58
C ARG A 22 -20.99 14.59 -43.03
N GLY A 23 -22.31 14.69 -43.27
CA GLY A 23 -22.93 15.08 -44.52
C GLY A 23 -22.91 14.04 -45.67
N LYS A 24 -22.46 12.80 -45.43
CA LYS A 24 -22.47 11.70 -46.42
C LYS A 24 -23.08 10.44 -45.80
N ARG A 25 -23.88 9.70 -46.55
CA ARG A 25 -24.37 8.39 -46.16
C ARG A 25 -23.27 7.35 -46.39
N GLY A 26 -22.88 6.66 -45.35
CA GLY A 26 -21.88 5.58 -45.36
C GLY A 26 -20.43 6.04 -45.27
N ALA A 27 -19.60 5.19 -44.69
CA ALA A 27 -18.16 5.37 -44.54
C ALA A 27 -17.44 4.01 -44.50
N TYR A 28 -16.15 4.02 -44.83
CA TYR A 28 -15.29 2.89 -44.52
C TYR A 28 -14.97 2.91 -43.03
N VAL A 29 -15.28 1.83 -42.34
CA VAL A 29 -15.09 1.68 -40.90
C VAL A 29 -14.27 0.44 -40.58
N TYR A 30 -13.59 0.47 -39.47
CA TYR A 30 -12.87 -0.67 -38.89
C TYR A 30 -13.75 -1.38 -37.92
N LYS A 31 -13.90 -2.70 -38.08
CA LYS A 31 -14.49 -3.59 -37.07
C LYS A 31 -13.36 -4.17 -36.23
N ILE A 32 -13.34 -3.83 -34.95
CA ILE A 32 -12.24 -4.11 -34.04
C ILE A 32 -12.81 -4.80 -32.82
N PRO A 33 -12.20 -5.90 -32.28
CA PRO A 33 -12.62 -6.47 -31.03
C PRO A 33 -12.27 -5.53 -29.87
N CYS A 34 -13.19 -5.39 -28.93
CA CYS A 34 -12.90 -4.67 -27.69
C CYS A 34 -11.85 -5.44 -26.87
N ALA A 35 -10.76 -4.80 -26.51
CA ALA A 35 -9.67 -5.41 -25.74
C ALA A 35 -10.10 -5.97 -24.35
N CYS A 36 -11.24 -5.51 -23.81
CA CYS A 36 -11.73 -5.97 -22.51
C CYS A 36 -12.76 -7.10 -22.60
N CYS A 37 -13.68 -7.06 -23.55
CA CYS A 37 -14.82 -7.99 -23.58
C CYS A 37 -15.01 -8.72 -24.91
N GLY A 38 -14.14 -8.49 -25.89
CA GLY A 38 -14.19 -9.11 -27.21
C GLY A 38 -15.33 -8.62 -28.14
N LYS A 39 -16.28 -7.82 -27.67
CA LYS A 39 -17.36 -7.29 -28.49
C LYS A 39 -16.80 -6.44 -29.64
N THR A 40 -17.29 -6.66 -30.85
CA THR A 40 -16.92 -5.85 -32.00
C THR A 40 -17.35 -4.41 -31.81
N ILE A 41 -16.43 -3.48 -32.00
CA ILE A 41 -16.65 -2.03 -32.05
C ILE A 41 -16.38 -1.49 -33.46
N THR A 42 -17.13 -0.51 -33.87
CA THR A 42 -16.99 0.12 -35.19
C THR A 42 -16.36 1.49 -35.05
N LYS A 43 -15.25 1.75 -35.74
CA LYS A 43 -14.49 3.02 -35.68
C LYS A 43 -14.17 3.53 -37.07
N LEU A 44 -14.20 4.87 -37.28
CA LEU A 44 -13.72 5.52 -38.51
C LEU A 44 -12.20 5.45 -38.65
N HIS A 45 -11.49 5.53 -37.53
CA HIS A 45 -10.04 5.51 -37.50
C HIS A 45 -9.57 4.41 -36.58
N TYR A 46 -8.52 3.71 -36.99
CA TYR A 46 -7.85 2.69 -36.16
C TYR A 46 -6.42 3.14 -35.85
N ARG A 47 -6.00 2.89 -34.62
CA ARG A 47 -4.63 3.13 -34.18
C ARG A 47 -4.14 1.86 -33.50
N GLU A 48 -3.05 1.31 -33.96
CA GLU A 48 -2.44 0.05 -33.44
C GLU A 48 -1.82 0.23 -32.05
N ASP A 49 -1.30 1.44 -31.77
CA ASP A 49 -0.64 1.79 -30.54
C ASP A 49 -1.59 1.97 -29.34
N ILE A 50 -2.90 1.94 -29.56
CA ILE A 50 -3.91 2.18 -28.52
C ILE A 50 -4.91 1.04 -28.45
N ALA A 51 -5.00 0.39 -27.29
CA ALA A 51 -6.02 -0.62 -27.02
C ALA A 51 -7.43 -0.06 -27.22
N GLN A 52 -8.20 -0.67 -28.15
CA GLN A 52 -9.55 -0.24 -28.46
C GLN A 52 -10.54 -0.83 -27.46
N ILE A 53 -11.29 0.02 -26.77
CA ILE A 53 -12.21 -0.36 -25.69
C ILE A 53 -13.60 0.19 -26.02
N CYS A 54 -14.65 -0.65 -25.94
CA CYS A 54 -16.04 -0.21 -26.15
C CYS A 54 -16.51 0.73 -25.02
N ASP A 55 -17.51 1.54 -25.30
CA ASP A 55 -17.97 2.57 -24.36
C ASP A 55 -18.55 1.97 -23.07
N TYR A 56 -19.16 0.79 -23.12
CA TYR A 56 -19.58 0.05 -21.94
C TYR A 56 -18.40 -0.31 -21.04
N CYS A 57 -17.32 -0.85 -21.61
CA CYS A 57 -16.12 -1.20 -20.83
C CYS A 57 -15.40 0.03 -20.29
N LYS A 58 -15.36 1.14 -21.06
CA LYS A 58 -14.83 2.42 -20.58
C LYS A 58 -15.59 2.94 -19.37
N LEU A 59 -16.93 2.90 -19.42
CA LEU A 59 -17.77 3.31 -18.30
C LEU A 59 -17.53 2.43 -17.06
N LYS A 60 -17.47 1.10 -17.26
CA LYS A 60 -17.20 0.14 -16.17
C LYS A 60 -15.84 0.40 -15.51
N ILE A 61 -14.79 0.65 -16.30
CA ILE A 61 -13.44 0.99 -15.79
C ILE A 61 -13.48 2.31 -15.02
N LYS A 62 -14.15 3.34 -15.56
CA LYS A 62 -14.30 4.65 -14.92
C LYS A 62 -15.01 4.52 -13.55
N ASN A 63 -16.11 3.78 -13.49
CA ASN A 63 -16.85 3.58 -12.24
C ASN A 63 -16.02 2.85 -11.19
N LYS A 64 -15.37 1.74 -11.58
CA LYS A 64 -14.47 1.00 -10.67
C LYS A 64 -13.31 1.87 -10.14
N LYS A 65 -12.74 2.73 -10.99
CA LYS A 65 -11.70 3.68 -10.57
C LYS A 65 -12.23 4.70 -9.57
N ALA A 66 -13.44 5.22 -9.77
CA ALA A 66 -14.08 6.14 -8.84
C ALA A 66 -14.40 5.50 -7.48
N GLU A 67 -14.89 4.25 -7.47
CA GLU A 67 -15.12 3.47 -6.25
C GLU A 67 -13.82 3.26 -5.46
N LEU A 68 -12.74 2.83 -6.14
CA LEU A 68 -11.43 2.66 -5.51
C LEU A 68 -10.87 3.96 -4.94
N GLN A 69 -11.09 5.07 -5.62
CA GLN A 69 -10.63 6.37 -5.14
C GLN A 69 -11.42 6.82 -3.91
N LYS A 70 -12.74 6.58 -3.86
CA LYS A 70 -13.58 6.84 -2.69
C LYS A 70 -13.14 6.01 -1.49
N GLU A 71 -12.93 4.70 -1.67
CA GLU A 71 -12.45 3.79 -0.63
C GLU A 71 -11.08 4.22 -0.08
N LEU A 72 -10.18 4.67 -0.95
CA LEU A 72 -8.87 5.19 -0.55
C LEU A 72 -8.99 6.43 0.35
N LEU A 73 -9.88 7.37 -0.02
CA LEU A 73 -10.12 8.59 0.77
C LEU A 73 -10.74 8.27 2.14
N GLU A 74 -11.71 7.35 2.19
CA GLU A 74 -12.32 6.91 3.45
C GLU A 74 -11.30 6.22 4.37
N THR A 75 -10.44 5.38 3.79
CA THR A 75 -9.37 4.70 4.54
C THR A 75 -8.36 5.71 5.10
N LYS A 76 -7.96 6.72 4.31
CA LYS A 76 -7.07 7.79 4.76
C LYS A 76 -7.68 8.55 5.95
N SER A 77 -8.91 9.02 5.81
CA SER A 77 -9.63 9.74 6.89
C SER A 77 -9.74 8.90 8.17
N ARG A 78 -9.98 7.59 8.08
CA ARG A 78 -10.03 6.70 9.23
C ARG A 78 -8.68 6.61 9.94
N ARG A 79 -7.57 6.54 9.21
CA ARG A 79 -6.22 6.46 9.78
C ARG A 79 -5.80 7.77 10.44
N GLU A 80 -6.15 8.91 9.86
CA GLU A 80 -5.95 10.22 10.48
C GLU A 80 -6.65 10.31 11.83
N LYS A 81 -7.92 9.90 11.92
CA LYS A 81 -8.66 9.82 13.19
C LYS A 81 -8.03 8.85 14.22
N GLN A 82 -7.45 7.75 13.76
CA GLN A 82 -6.72 6.83 14.63
C GLN A 82 -5.43 7.47 15.16
N PHE A 83 -4.73 8.24 14.33
CA PHE A 83 -3.55 8.99 14.73
C PHE A 83 -3.88 10.03 15.83
N ASP A 84 -4.94 10.80 15.66
CA ASP A 84 -5.40 11.77 16.68
C ASP A 84 -5.72 11.08 18.02
N LYS A 85 -6.36 9.90 17.96
CA LYS A 85 -6.59 9.09 19.18
C LYS A 85 -5.28 8.63 19.80
N ALA A 86 -4.30 8.20 19.01
CA ALA A 86 -2.99 7.79 19.52
C ALA A 86 -2.28 8.93 20.24
N VAL A 87 -2.31 10.15 19.69
CA VAL A 87 -1.77 11.36 20.33
C VAL A 87 -2.44 11.61 21.69
N ASN A 88 -3.78 11.48 21.74
CA ASN A 88 -4.52 11.66 22.98
C ASN A 88 -4.20 10.58 24.03
N GLU A 89 -3.98 9.32 23.62
CA GLU A 89 -3.57 8.24 24.54
C GLU A 89 -2.16 8.48 25.07
N ILE A 90 -1.20 8.92 24.25
CA ILE A 90 0.14 9.30 24.73
C ILE A 90 0.05 10.42 25.76
N LYS A 91 -0.76 11.46 25.49
CA LYS A 91 -0.95 12.58 26.43
C LYS A 91 -1.42 12.15 27.83
N LYS A 92 -2.17 11.06 27.92
CA LYS A 92 -2.63 10.50 29.21
C LYS A 92 -1.55 9.70 29.94
N GLN A 93 -0.55 9.18 29.22
CA GLN A 93 0.46 8.26 29.75
C GLN A 93 1.76 8.95 30.17
N VAL A 94 2.00 10.18 29.72
CA VAL A 94 3.29 10.85 29.91
C VAL A 94 3.14 12.16 30.68
N ASP A 95 4.07 12.43 31.59
CA ASP A 95 4.05 13.64 32.42
C ASP A 95 4.46 14.89 31.61
N ASN A 96 5.43 14.76 30.71
CA ASN A 96 5.93 15.85 29.88
C ASN A 96 5.59 15.66 28.40
N PHE A 97 4.36 15.98 28.05
CA PHE A 97 3.87 15.84 26.67
C PHE A 97 4.59 16.75 25.66
N ASN A 98 5.16 17.86 26.08
CA ASN A 98 5.84 18.80 25.18
C ASN A 98 7.04 18.18 24.48
N GLU A 99 7.70 17.20 25.10
CA GLU A 99 8.81 16.46 24.48
C GLU A 99 8.40 15.65 23.25
N TYR A 100 7.12 15.35 23.11
CA TYR A 100 6.56 14.59 22.00
C TYR A 100 6.19 15.45 20.78
N GLU A 101 6.11 16.77 20.93
CA GLU A 101 5.60 17.67 19.88
C GLU A 101 6.34 17.50 18.54
N LYS A 102 7.66 17.47 18.58
CA LYS A 102 8.48 17.27 17.38
C LYS A 102 8.23 15.90 16.72
N ALA A 103 8.16 14.86 17.53
CA ALA A 103 7.91 13.49 17.06
C ALA A 103 6.50 13.35 16.46
N ILE A 104 5.49 13.93 17.11
CA ILE A 104 4.11 13.96 16.62
C ILE A 104 4.05 14.67 15.26
N ASN A 105 4.69 15.83 15.11
CA ASN A 105 4.72 16.57 13.84
C ASN A 105 5.39 15.77 12.70
N ILE A 106 6.43 15.00 13.00
CA ILE A 106 7.10 14.14 12.01
C ILE A 106 6.19 12.94 11.65
N ALA A 107 5.62 12.26 12.66
CA ALA A 107 4.74 11.12 12.46
C ALA A 107 3.46 11.49 11.71
N ASN A 108 2.87 12.63 11.99
CA ASN A 108 1.64 13.12 11.36
C ASN A 108 1.75 13.24 9.84
N LYS A 109 2.94 13.57 9.31
CA LYS A 109 3.18 13.62 7.86
C LYS A 109 2.97 12.25 7.17
N ARG A 110 2.89 11.18 7.94
CA ARG A 110 2.71 9.80 7.47
C ARG A 110 1.60 9.07 8.23
N ALA A 111 0.63 9.79 8.79
CA ALA A 111 -0.46 9.24 9.60
C ALA A 111 -1.23 8.12 8.87
N GLU A 112 -1.35 8.23 7.54
CA GLU A 112 -1.98 7.21 6.69
C GLU A 112 -1.21 5.86 6.64
N LYS A 113 0.03 5.82 7.09
CA LYS A 113 0.84 4.58 7.14
C LYS A 113 0.52 3.71 8.34
N TYR A 114 0.00 4.29 9.43
CA TYR A 114 -0.26 3.55 10.66
C TYR A 114 -1.64 2.90 10.61
N GLY A 115 -1.68 1.58 10.73
CA GLY A 115 -2.92 0.79 10.60
C GLY A 115 -3.75 0.75 11.87
N SER A 116 -3.14 1.05 13.04
CA SER A 116 -3.77 0.96 14.35
C SER A 116 -3.29 2.08 15.30
N ILE A 117 -4.00 2.27 16.42
CA ILE A 117 -3.60 3.22 17.46
C ILE A 117 -2.24 2.83 18.06
N PRO A 118 -1.99 1.56 18.46
CA PRO A 118 -0.68 1.15 18.97
C PRO A 118 0.46 1.37 17.99
N GLU A 119 0.26 1.13 16.68
CA GLU A 119 1.28 1.46 15.67
C GLU A 119 1.59 2.95 15.64
N ALA A 120 0.57 3.82 15.65
CA ALA A 120 0.78 5.27 15.65
C ALA A 120 1.52 5.73 16.93
N MET A 121 1.15 5.20 18.09
CA MET A 121 1.84 5.47 19.37
C MET A 121 3.30 5.02 19.30
N THR A 122 3.56 3.80 18.82
CA THR A 122 4.92 3.26 18.65
C THR A 122 5.76 4.15 17.73
N ALA A 123 5.21 4.59 16.60
CA ALA A 123 5.90 5.49 15.68
C ALA A 123 6.32 6.80 16.35
N ILE A 124 5.43 7.41 17.13
CA ILE A 124 5.69 8.66 17.84
C ILE A 124 6.79 8.45 18.89
N GLU A 125 6.73 7.38 19.69
CA GLU A 125 7.75 7.09 20.70
C GLU A 125 9.12 6.84 20.07
N LEU A 126 9.19 6.01 19.03
CA LEU A 126 10.44 5.74 18.31
C LEU A 126 11.08 7.02 17.76
N LEU A 127 10.28 7.92 17.19
CA LEU A 127 10.75 9.22 16.70
C LEU A 127 11.21 10.14 17.84
N LYS A 128 10.52 10.12 18.99
CA LYS A 128 10.91 10.87 20.20
C LYS A 128 12.24 10.37 20.73
N LEU A 129 12.47 9.06 20.70
CA LEU A 129 13.73 8.42 21.08
C LEU A 129 14.86 8.65 20.04
N GLY A 130 14.57 9.30 18.90
CA GLY A 130 15.56 9.63 17.89
C GLY A 130 15.82 8.53 16.86
N TYR A 131 15.01 7.47 16.82
CA TYR A 131 15.13 6.42 15.81
C TYR A 131 14.67 6.91 14.44
N SER A 132 15.40 6.50 13.40
CA SER A 132 14.98 6.69 12.00
C SER A 132 14.14 5.49 11.56
N ILE A 133 12.84 5.64 11.48
CA ILE A 133 11.89 4.56 11.19
C ILE A 133 11.38 4.60 9.75
N ILE A 134 11.16 3.44 9.17
CA ILE A 134 10.43 3.26 7.90
C ILE A 134 9.15 2.48 8.21
N PRO A 135 7.99 3.17 8.26
CA PRO A 135 6.73 2.51 8.54
C PRO A 135 6.24 1.71 7.34
N GLN A 136 5.64 0.57 7.61
CA GLN A 136 5.01 -0.29 6.61
C GLN A 136 5.97 -0.71 5.49
N GLN A 137 7.23 -1.03 5.86
CA GLN A 137 8.26 -1.46 4.92
C GLN A 137 7.88 -2.78 4.26
N LYS A 138 7.96 -2.82 2.92
CA LYS A 138 7.78 -4.06 2.16
C LYS A 138 9.11 -4.82 2.07
N ILE A 139 9.08 -6.10 2.43
CA ILE A 139 10.21 -7.03 2.36
C ILE A 139 9.73 -8.30 1.67
N GLY A 140 10.17 -8.53 0.44
CA GLY A 140 9.63 -9.60 -0.39
C GLY A 140 8.11 -9.47 -0.59
N LYS A 141 7.37 -10.52 -0.24
CA LYS A 141 5.89 -10.55 -0.28
C LYS A 141 5.24 -9.98 1.00
N TYR A 142 6.01 -9.76 2.06
CA TYR A 142 5.52 -9.33 3.35
C TYR A 142 5.67 -7.82 3.57
N LYS A 143 4.96 -7.32 4.56
CA LYS A 143 4.98 -5.95 4.98
C LYS A 143 5.12 -5.91 6.49
N VAL A 144 6.12 -5.21 7.00
CA VAL A 144 6.42 -5.08 8.43
C VAL A 144 5.96 -3.72 8.93
N ASP A 145 5.60 -3.63 10.22
CA ASP A 145 5.08 -2.38 10.76
C ASP A 145 6.14 -1.29 10.79
N PHE A 146 7.33 -1.61 11.29
CA PHE A 146 8.47 -0.69 11.27
C PHE A 146 9.77 -1.40 10.96
N ALA A 147 10.61 -0.75 10.13
CA ALA A 147 12.02 -1.08 10.00
C ALA A 147 12.87 0.07 10.54
N ILE A 148 13.93 -0.26 11.29
CA ILE A 148 14.93 0.67 11.82
C ILE A 148 16.29 0.27 11.23
N PRO A 149 16.64 0.73 10.01
CA PRO A 149 17.79 0.19 9.26
C PRO A 149 19.13 0.37 9.94
N LYS A 150 19.34 1.49 10.64
CA LYS A 150 20.59 1.76 11.35
C LYS A 150 20.90 0.75 12.44
N GLN A 151 19.85 0.27 13.11
CA GLN A 151 19.94 -0.73 14.18
C GLN A 151 19.72 -2.16 13.70
N LYS A 152 19.35 -2.34 12.42
CA LYS A 152 18.95 -3.62 11.83
C LYS A 152 17.82 -4.30 12.62
N ILE A 153 16.80 -3.53 12.99
CA ILE A 153 15.66 -3.98 13.77
C ILE A 153 14.38 -3.85 12.94
N ILE A 154 13.56 -4.89 12.99
CA ILE A 154 12.16 -4.90 12.59
C ILE A 154 11.30 -4.89 13.85
N ILE A 155 10.27 -4.07 13.89
CA ILE A 155 9.28 -4.08 14.96
C ILE A 155 7.91 -4.44 14.35
N GLU A 156 7.25 -5.40 14.97
CA GLU A 156 5.88 -5.82 14.68
C GLU A 156 5.02 -5.62 15.93
N ILE A 157 3.87 -4.99 15.75
CA ILE A 157 2.91 -4.75 16.83
C ILE A 157 1.84 -5.83 16.81
N ASP A 158 1.93 -6.76 17.73
CA ASP A 158 1.02 -7.90 17.80
C ASP A 158 -0.29 -7.53 18.48
N GLY A 159 -1.41 -7.68 17.79
CA GLY A 159 -2.75 -7.64 18.39
C GLY A 159 -3.08 -8.96 19.10
N SER A 160 -4.00 -8.90 20.07
CA SER A 160 -4.41 -10.03 20.96
C SER A 160 -4.92 -11.30 20.26
N LEU A 161 -5.20 -11.27 18.95
CA LEU A 161 -5.81 -12.38 18.21
C LEU A 161 -4.84 -13.15 17.27
N TYR A 162 -3.55 -12.82 17.25
CA TYR A 162 -2.60 -13.41 16.30
C TYR A 162 -1.65 -14.42 16.96
N HIS A 163 -2.16 -15.61 17.28
CA HIS A 163 -1.36 -16.74 17.76
C HIS A 163 -1.37 -17.93 16.77
N LYS A 164 -0.82 -17.73 15.56
CA LYS A 164 -0.45 -18.86 14.69
C LYS A 164 1.08 -18.90 14.58
N GLU A 165 1.73 -19.57 15.51
CA GLU A 165 3.20 -19.69 15.60
C GLU A 165 3.86 -20.20 14.29
N ALA A 166 3.24 -21.19 13.65
CA ALA A 166 3.76 -21.74 12.40
C ALA A 166 3.84 -20.71 11.26
N TYR A 167 2.86 -19.82 11.14
CA TYR A 167 2.86 -18.75 10.12
C TYR A 167 3.89 -17.65 10.46
N LYS A 168 4.10 -17.38 11.74
CA LYS A 168 5.14 -16.45 12.20
C LYS A 168 6.53 -16.92 11.76
N SER A 169 6.86 -18.17 12.00
CA SER A 169 8.19 -18.72 11.71
C SER A 169 8.55 -18.68 10.22
N GLU A 170 7.62 -19.00 9.32
CA GLU A 170 7.84 -18.90 7.87
C GLU A 170 8.06 -17.45 7.44
N ARG A 171 7.24 -16.52 7.95
CA ARG A 171 7.33 -15.09 7.64
C ARG A 171 8.65 -14.50 8.09
N GLU A 172 9.07 -14.78 9.32
CA GLU A 172 10.34 -14.33 9.90
C GLU A 172 11.53 -14.88 9.13
N ALA A 173 11.53 -16.16 8.78
CA ALA A 173 12.56 -16.78 7.97
C ALA A 173 12.73 -16.07 6.60
N VAL A 174 11.62 -15.77 5.92
CA VAL A 174 11.67 -15.05 4.63
C VAL A 174 12.19 -13.62 4.81
N ILE A 175 11.81 -12.92 5.87
CA ILE A 175 12.30 -11.57 6.18
C ILE A 175 13.81 -11.61 6.44
N GLN A 176 14.29 -12.54 7.27
CA GLN A 176 15.72 -12.71 7.57
C GLN A 176 16.53 -13.11 6.35
N LEU A 177 16.03 -14.04 5.52
CA LEU A 177 16.68 -14.38 4.25
C LEU A 177 16.77 -13.20 3.28
N SER A 178 15.82 -12.27 3.32
CA SER A 178 15.78 -11.10 2.44
C SER A 178 16.67 -9.95 2.91
N LEU A 179 16.85 -9.79 4.22
CA LEU A 179 17.59 -8.68 4.81
C LEU A 179 18.97 -9.05 5.35
N GLY A 180 19.19 -10.33 5.67
CA GLY A 180 20.37 -10.86 6.36
C GLY A 180 20.07 -11.23 7.81
N PHE A 181 20.82 -12.22 8.32
CA PHE A 181 20.62 -12.77 9.67
C PHE A 181 20.99 -11.80 10.80
N GLU A 182 21.65 -10.71 10.47
CA GLU A 182 21.96 -9.64 11.41
C GLU A 182 20.76 -8.73 11.75
N TRP A 183 19.62 -8.93 11.10
CA TRP A 183 18.38 -8.24 11.42
C TRP A 183 17.62 -8.97 12.50
N HIS A 184 17.17 -8.23 13.50
CA HIS A 184 16.37 -8.73 14.61
C HIS A 184 14.91 -8.34 14.45
N ILE A 185 14.01 -9.31 14.64
CA ILE A 185 12.56 -9.09 14.59
C ILE A 185 12.06 -9.08 16.05
N ILE A 186 11.45 -7.96 16.43
CA ILE A 186 10.91 -7.74 17.78
C ILE A 186 9.40 -7.66 17.68
N HIS A 187 8.73 -8.56 18.37
CA HIS A 187 7.28 -8.57 18.53
C HIS A 187 6.89 -7.84 19.81
N ILE A 188 6.06 -6.82 19.70
CA ILE A 188 5.62 -6.01 20.84
C ILE A 188 4.11 -6.14 20.98
N PRO A 189 3.60 -6.66 22.09
CA PRO A 189 2.16 -6.73 22.34
C PRO A 189 1.52 -5.34 22.33
N ALA A 190 0.42 -5.17 21.60
CA ALA A 190 -0.32 -3.91 21.55
C ALA A 190 -0.79 -3.44 22.92
N GLU A 191 -1.10 -4.38 23.83
CA GLU A 191 -1.49 -4.09 25.21
C GLU A 191 -0.37 -3.43 26.02
N LEU A 192 0.89 -3.76 25.76
CA LEU A 192 2.04 -3.12 26.41
C LEU A 192 2.08 -1.65 26.03
N ILE A 193 1.96 -1.34 24.75
CA ILE A 193 1.94 0.03 24.21
C ILE A 193 0.75 0.81 24.76
N ALA A 194 -0.44 0.17 24.81
CA ALA A 194 -1.65 0.79 25.33
C ALA A 194 -1.57 1.12 26.83
N LYS A 195 -0.81 0.32 27.61
CA LYS A 195 -0.65 0.52 29.05
C LYS A 195 0.45 1.53 29.39
N ASN A 196 1.59 1.43 28.74
CA ASN A 196 2.74 2.28 29.03
C ASN A 196 3.70 2.35 27.84
N ILE A 197 3.59 3.42 27.08
CA ILE A 197 4.41 3.64 25.88
C ILE A 197 5.90 3.81 26.20
N THR A 198 6.25 4.34 27.38
CA THR A 198 7.66 4.59 27.74
C THR A 198 8.48 3.32 27.90
N LYS A 199 7.83 2.18 28.18
CA LYS A 199 8.49 0.86 28.25
C LYS A 199 9.04 0.38 26.91
N LEU A 200 8.62 0.98 25.81
CA LEU A 200 9.14 0.64 24.49
C LEU A 200 10.66 0.80 24.40
N ASN A 201 11.21 1.84 25.02
CA ASN A 201 12.66 2.07 25.05
C ASN A 201 13.40 0.93 25.75
N GLU A 202 12.91 0.48 26.91
CA GLU A 202 13.51 -0.64 27.67
C GLU A 202 13.53 -1.93 26.83
N VAL A 203 12.42 -2.23 26.15
CA VAL A 203 12.31 -3.40 25.27
C VAL A 203 13.35 -3.33 24.14
N ILE A 204 13.44 -2.21 23.43
CA ILE A 204 14.39 -2.07 22.31
C ILE A 204 15.84 -2.13 22.80
N GLN A 205 16.17 -1.47 23.90
CA GLN A 205 17.52 -1.50 24.47
C GLN A 205 17.92 -2.89 24.93
N HIS A 206 17.01 -3.64 25.56
CA HIS A 206 17.28 -5.03 25.94
C HIS A 206 17.67 -5.89 24.74
N PHE A 207 16.92 -5.83 23.66
CA PHE A 207 17.23 -6.58 22.43
C PHE A 207 18.51 -6.08 21.76
N SER A 208 18.79 -4.80 21.76
CA SER A 208 20.04 -4.24 21.21
C SER A 208 21.26 -4.73 22.01
N THR A 209 21.18 -4.85 23.33
CA THR A 209 22.27 -5.31 24.19
C THR A 209 22.52 -6.81 24.02
N VAL A 210 21.47 -7.62 23.94
CA VAL A 210 21.58 -9.07 23.71
C VAL A 210 22.18 -9.39 22.35
N ALA A 211 21.84 -8.59 21.32
CA ALA A 211 22.41 -8.72 19.97
C ALA A 211 23.94 -8.46 19.95
N PHE A 212 24.42 -7.48 20.73
CA PHE A 212 25.86 -7.21 20.87
C PHE A 212 26.61 -8.33 21.59
N CYS A 213 25.99 -8.98 22.57
CA CYS A 213 26.63 -10.08 23.31
C CYS A 213 26.72 -11.39 22.50
N ASN A 214 25.78 -11.63 21.56
CA ASN A 214 25.77 -12.83 20.73
C ASN A 214 26.60 -12.70 19.42
N GLY A 215 27.11 -11.53 19.10
CA GLY A 215 27.91 -11.25 17.91
C GLY A 215 29.44 -11.23 18.13
N ALA A 216 29.90 -11.57 19.33
CA ALA A 216 31.32 -11.66 19.67
C ALA A 216 31.78 -13.14 19.66
N PHE A 217 31.86 -13.73 18.44
CA PHE A 217 32.68 -14.91 18.15
C PHE A 217 33.22 -14.82 16.72
#